data_553e0107456b6a22a0313c2c7876e9fb
#
_entry.id   553e0107456b6a22a0313c2c7876e9fb
#
_cell.length_a   1.000
_cell.length_b   1.000
_cell.length_c   1.000
_cell.angle_alpha   90.00
_cell.angle_beta   90.00
_cell.angle_gamma   90.00
#
_symmetry.space_group_name_H-M   'P 1'
#
loop_
_entity.id
_entity.type
_entity.pdbx_description
1 polymer ?
#
loop_
_entity_poly.entity_id
_entity_poly.type
_entity_poly.pdbx_seq_one_letter_code
_entity_poly.pdbx_strand_id
1 'polypeptide(L)'
;MSNLSASDIGSGIIENLLGDVGAENDHCISCNTCRIECPANIATSLLQPRKLVRMVSLGLLEELMRLPEIWYCLQCKKCNRICPMDVKPSLLIKHIRQEAIKHSIMDWETFVKYEALGIQLQRVRWQTVTHLIQNKKISADLREWSKWAAQPIPQDHHPIQIIGMGQRPRHEQQPIFPTNLTACVTCKECTAACPIASELSVFDPLVIFRMANLGLRNELIVHPAIWLCIGCEACTTACHQSVRGHMIIQDLKELAMKENRLPHDFELQLETHQRALYKRYQLEVDSLLKGRLKN
;
A
#
# COMPACT_ATOMS: atom_id res chain seq x y z
N MET A 1 -13.67 -42.47 -18.39
CA MET A 1 -13.96 -41.14 -17.81
C MET A 1 -13.59 -41.24 -16.33
N SER A 2 -12.36 -40.86 -16.00
CA SER A 2 -11.86 -40.88 -14.62
C SER A 2 -12.46 -39.70 -13.88
N ASN A 3 -13.22 -39.99 -12.83
CA ASN A 3 -13.72 -38.99 -11.90
C ASN A 3 -12.52 -38.36 -11.18
N LEU A 4 -12.08 -37.17 -11.65
CA LEU A 4 -11.18 -36.31 -10.88
C LEU A 4 -11.97 -35.85 -9.66
N SER A 5 -11.49 -36.17 -8.46
CA SER A 5 -12.11 -35.68 -7.23
C SER A 5 -11.75 -34.20 -7.05
N ALA A 6 -12.58 -33.45 -6.34
CA ALA A 6 -12.29 -32.04 -6.03
C ALA A 6 -10.95 -31.86 -5.29
N SER A 7 -10.46 -32.91 -4.59
CA SER A 7 -9.14 -32.95 -3.94
C SER A 7 -7.99 -33.00 -4.94
N ASP A 8 -8.15 -33.64 -6.10
CA ASP A 8 -7.07 -33.80 -7.10
C ASP A 8 -6.87 -32.50 -7.90
N ILE A 9 -7.93 -31.73 -8.11
CA ILE A 9 -7.85 -30.40 -8.74
C ILE A 9 -7.20 -29.39 -7.78
N GLY A 10 -7.55 -29.47 -6.50
CA GLY A 10 -6.98 -28.59 -5.47
C GLY A 10 -5.48 -28.76 -5.26
N SER A 11 -4.97 -30.00 -5.23
CA SER A 11 -3.54 -30.26 -4.99
C SER A 11 -2.65 -29.79 -6.14
N GLY A 12 -3.01 -30.02 -7.39
CA GLY A 12 -2.21 -29.57 -8.53
C GLY A 12 -2.19 -28.04 -8.71
N ILE A 13 -3.29 -27.36 -8.39
CA ILE A 13 -3.35 -25.90 -8.41
C ILE A 13 -2.56 -25.32 -7.24
N ILE A 14 -2.61 -25.94 -6.07
CA ILE A 14 -1.86 -25.52 -4.89
C ILE A 14 -0.35 -25.71 -5.12
N GLU A 15 0.11 -26.81 -5.68
CA GLU A 15 1.53 -27.01 -6.00
C GLU A 15 2.06 -26.00 -7.02
N ASN A 16 1.30 -25.68 -8.06
CA ASN A 16 1.67 -24.62 -9.01
C ASN A 16 1.62 -23.23 -8.36
N LEU A 17 0.63 -22.96 -7.51
CA LEU A 17 0.51 -21.74 -6.71
C LEU A 17 1.70 -21.55 -5.77
N LEU A 18 2.13 -22.60 -5.10
CA LEU A 18 3.21 -22.57 -4.10
C LEU A 18 4.59 -22.50 -4.79
N GLY A 19 4.79 -23.19 -5.92
CA GLY A 19 6.02 -23.14 -6.68
C GLY A 19 6.32 -21.76 -7.27
N ASP A 20 5.33 -21.11 -7.87
CA ASP A 20 5.49 -19.80 -8.50
C ASP A 20 5.58 -18.63 -7.50
N VAL A 21 4.95 -18.74 -6.34
CA VAL A 21 4.84 -17.63 -5.36
C VAL A 21 5.89 -17.76 -4.24
N GLY A 22 6.57 -18.91 -4.10
CA GLY A 22 7.53 -19.16 -3.03
C GLY A 22 6.92 -18.95 -1.63
N ALA A 23 5.60 -19.15 -1.51
CA ALA A 23 4.87 -18.92 -0.28
C ALA A 23 4.69 -20.25 0.45
N GLU A 24 5.46 -20.45 1.50
CA GLU A 24 5.35 -21.62 2.39
C GLU A 24 4.11 -21.48 3.29
N ASN A 25 2.91 -21.65 2.69
CA ASN A 25 1.65 -21.45 3.41
C ASN A 25 1.46 -22.42 4.58
N ASP A 26 2.04 -23.61 4.50
CA ASP A 26 1.97 -24.63 5.56
C ASP A 26 2.70 -24.22 6.83
N HIS A 27 3.65 -23.29 6.72
CA HIS A 27 4.37 -22.75 7.86
C HIS A 27 3.53 -21.75 8.69
N CYS A 28 2.29 -21.47 8.31
CA CYS A 28 1.43 -20.54 9.04
C CYS A 28 1.07 -21.05 10.44
N ILE A 29 1.68 -20.47 11.47
CA ILE A 29 1.41 -20.80 12.90
C ILE A 29 0.18 -20.08 13.46
N SER A 30 -0.59 -19.40 12.64
CA SER A 30 -1.82 -18.69 13.04
C SER A 30 -1.64 -17.60 14.12
N CYS A 31 -0.49 -16.92 14.17
CA CYS A 31 -0.12 -15.94 15.21
C CYS A 31 -0.91 -14.62 15.19
N ASN A 32 -1.78 -14.35 14.24
CA ASN A 32 -2.54 -13.10 14.07
C ASN A 32 -1.78 -11.84 13.65
N THR A 33 -0.47 -11.80 13.63
CA THR A 33 0.33 -10.60 13.33
C THR A 33 -0.10 -9.93 12.01
N CYS A 34 -0.29 -10.70 10.96
CA CYS A 34 -0.74 -10.20 9.65
C CYS A 34 -2.14 -9.57 9.67
N ARG A 35 -3.01 -9.97 10.62
CA ARG A 35 -4.34 -9.38 10.82
C ARG A 35 -4.25 -8.05 11.52
N ILE A 36 -3.45 -7.95 12.58
CA ILE A 36 -3.31 -6.75 13.41
C ILE A 36 -2.72 -5.59 12.59
N GLU A 37 -1.73 -5.88 11.75
CA GLU A 37 -1.05 -4.87 10.93
C GLU A 37 -1.76 -4.56 9.59
N CYS A 38 -2.81 -5.29 9.25
CA CYS A 38 -3.51 -5.07 7.99
C CYS A 38 -4.35 -3.80 8.02
N PRO A 39 -4.05 -2.74 7.21
CA PRO A 39 -4.80 -1.49 7.27
C PRO A 39 -6.27 -1.68 6.86
N ALA A 40 -6.57 -2.56 5.91
CA ALA A 40 -7.95 -2.86 5.53
C ALA A 40 -8.70 -3.58 6.68
N ASN A 41 -8.03 -4.52 7.40
CA ASN A 41 -8.65 -5.17 8.55
C ASN A 41 -8.86 -4.21 9.73
N ILE A 42 -7.89 -3.34 10.01
CA ILE A 42 -8.01 -2.32 11.08
C ILE A 42 -9.23 -1.42 10.84
N ALA A 43 -9.48 -1.05 9.58
CA ALA A 43 -10.58 -0.16 9.22
C ALA A 43 -11.95 -0.84 9.21
N THR A 44 -12.03 -2.11 8.76
CA THR A 44 -13.30 -2.76 8.40
C THR A 44 -13.56 -4.08 9.11
N SER A 45 -12.52 -4.71 9.70
CA SER A 45 -12.53 -6.05 10.30
C SER A 45 -12.88 -7.19 9.32
N LEU A 46 -13.02 -6.92 8.03
CA LEU A 46 -13.47 -7.90 7.02
C LEU A 46 -12.31 -8.67 6.40
N LEU A 47 -11.23 -8.00 6.03
CA LEU A 47 -10.07 -8.67 5.45
C LEU A 47 -9.18 -9.29 6.53
N GLN A 48 -9.16 -10.61 6.61
CA GLN A 48 -8.32 -11.36 7.55
C GLN A 48 -7.28 -12.20 6.78
N PRO A 49 -6.06 -11.69 6.53
CA PRO A 49 -5.06 -12.41 5.73
C PRO A 49 -4.79 -13.84 6.23
N ARG A 50 -4.74 -14.03 7.55
CA ARG A 50 -4.57 -15.35 8.16
C ARG A 50 -5.69 -16.34 7.76
N LYS A 51 -6.96 -15.90 7.75
CA LYS A 51 -8.09 -16.75 7.33
C LYS A 51 -7.87 -17.24 5.90
N LEU A 52 -7.49 -16.33 4.99
CA LEU A 52 -7.27 -16.66 3.58
C LEU A 52 -6.10 -17.65 3.40
N VAL A 53 -4.99 -17.46 4.11
CA VAL A 53 -3.86 -18.40 4.12
C VAL A 53 -4.31 -19.79 4.58
N ARG A 54 -5.07 -19.88 5.67
CA ARG A 54 -5.58 -21.17 6.18
C ARG A 54 -6.55 -21.85 5.21
N MET A 55 -7.38 -21.08 4.52
CA MET A 55 -8.28 -21.66 3.50
C MET A 55 -7.49 -22.26 2.33
N VAL A 56 -6.38 -21.65 1.93
CA VAL A 56 -5.48 -22.23 0.92
C VAL A 56 -4.87 -23.53 1.43
N SER A 57 -4.32 -23.56 2.64
CA SER A 57 -3.77 -24.80 3.24
C SER A 57 -4.82 -25.93 3.36
N LEU A 58 -6.11 -25.58 3.38
CA LEU A 58 -7.21 -26.56 3.40
C LEU A 58 -7.74 -26.92 2.00
N GLY A 59 -7.13 -26.41 0.92
CA GLY A 59 -7.56 -26.68 -0.44
C GLY A 59 -8.82 -25.95 -0.91
N LEU A 60 -9.31 -24.97 -0.15
CA LEU A 60 -10.56 -24.23 -0.41
C LEU A 60 -10.31 -23.07 -1.41
N LEU A 61 -9.66 -23.35 -2.54
CA LEU A 61 -9.28 -22.31 -3.50
C LEU A 61 -10.48 -21.80 -4.29
N GLU A 62 -11.39 -22.68 -4.64
CA GLU A 62 -12.58 -22.31 -5.40
C GLU A 62 -13.48 -21.37 -4.60
N GLU A 63 -13.70 -21.67 -3.32
CA GLU A 63 -14.44 -20.81 -2.40
C GLU A 63 -13.73 -19.46 -2.21
N LEU A 64 -12.40 -19.49 -2.11
CA LEU A 64 -11.59 -18.27 -1.98
C LEU A 64 -11.74 -17.32 -3.17
N MET A 65 -11.72 -17.86 -4.39
CA MET A 65 -11.88 -17.05 -5.61
C MET A 65 -13.23 -16.30 -5.66
N ARG A 66 -14.24 -16.83 -4.98
CA ARG A 66 -15.60 -16.23 -4.91
C ARG A 66 -15.79 -15.25 -3.76
N LEU A 67 -14.84 -15.19 -2.81
CA LEU A 67 -14.95 -14.29 -1.67
C LEU A 67 -14.66 -12.83 -2.07
N PRO A 68 -15.55 -11.87 -1.70
CA PRO A 68 -15.28 -10.46 -1.91
C PRO A 68 -14.07 -9.97 -1.10
N GLU A 69 -13.74 -10.63 0.02
CA GLU A 69 -12.65 -10.23 0.92
C GLU A 69 -11.28 -10.20 0.23
N ILE A 70 -11.04 -11.06 -0.76
CA ILE A 70 -9.77 -11.02 -1.49
C ILE A 70 -9.56 -9.69 -2.22
N TRP A 71 -10.65 -9.03 -2.64
CA TRP A 71 -10.64 -7.76 -3.37
C TRP A 71 -10.46 -6.54 -2.46
N TYR A 72 -10.63 -6.66 -1.13
CA TYR A 72 -10.34 -5.58 -0.19
C TYR A 72 -8.84 -5.39 0.07
N CYS A 73 -8.00 -6.33 -0.33
CA CYS A 73 -6.57 -6.26 -0.13
C CYS A 73 -5.93 -5.14 -0.98
N LEU A 74 -5.28 -4.21 -0.32
CA LEU A 74 -4.59 -3.07 -0.93
C LEU A 74 -3.23 -3.43 -1.55
N GLN A 75 -2.83 -4.70 -1.52
CA GLN A 75 -1.51 -5.18 -1.96
C GLN A 75 -0.31 -4.44 -1.31
N CYS A 76 -0.52 -3.93 -0.10
CA CYS A 76 0.48 -3.12 0.62
C CYS A 76 1.67 -3.90 1.15
N LYS A 77 1.70 -5.22 1.02
CA LYS A 77 2.77 -6.15 1.43
C LYS A 77 3.15 -6.14 2.91
N LYS A 78 2.49 -5.35 3.78
CA LYS A 78 2.79 -5.34 5.23
C LYS A 78 2.73 -6.73 5.84
N CYS A 79 1.69 -7.51 5.53
CA CYS A 79 1.53 -8.87 6.07
C CYS A 79 2.65 -9.83 5.66
N ASN A 80 3.31 -9.61 4.52
CA ASN A 80 4.46 -10.43 4.11
C ASN A 80 5.68 -10.13 4.99
N ARG A 81 5.95 -8.84 5.24
CA ARG A 81 7.12 -8.37 5.99
C ARG A 81 7.10 -8.81 7.44
N ILE A 82 5.93 -8.68 8.09
CA ILE A 82 5.81 -8.94 9.53
C ILE A 82 5.59 -10.42 9.87
N CYS A 83 5.49 -11.28 8.86
CA CYS A 83 5.27 -12.70 9.12
C CYS A 83 6.53 -13.35 9.66
N PRO A 84 6.52 -13.90 10.89
CA PRO A 84 7.70 -14.54 11.46
C PRO A 84 8.08 -15.85 10.75
N MET A 85 7.16 -16.40 9.96
CA MET A 85 7.32 -17.66 9.23
C MET A 85 7.50 -17.45 7.72
N ASP A 86 7.80 -16.23 7.28
CA ASP A 86 7.97 -15.84 5.88
C ASP A 86 6.81 -16.20 4.93
N VAL A 87 5.64 -16.51 5.46
CA VAL A 87 4.42 -16.64 4.66
C VAL A 87 4.12 -15.29 3.99
N LYS A 88 3.74 -15.31 2.72
CA LYS A 88 3.53 -14.09 1.91
C LYS A 88 2.06 -13.88 1.55
N PRO A 89 1.19 -13.53 2.55
CA PRO A 89 -0.26 -13.50 2.33
C PRO A 89 -0.71 -12.56 1.21
N SER A 90 -0.02 -11.42 1.00
CA SER A 90 -0.42 -10.50 -0.08
C SER A 90 -0.10 -11.05 -1.47
N LEU A 91 0.98 -11.82 -1.63
CA LEU A 91 1.28 -12.49 -2.89
C LEU A 91 0.27 -13.59 -3.18
N LEU A 92 -0.07 -14.37 -2.15
CA LEU A 92 -1.12 -15.37 -2.24
C LEU A 92 -2.46 -14.76 -2.69
N ILE A 93 -2.90 -13.67 -2.05
CA ILE A 93 -4.14 -12.99 -2.44
C ILE A 93 -4.07 -12.48 -3.89
N LYS A 94 -2.92 -11.92 -4.31
CA LYS A 94 -2.72 -11.48 -5.70
C LYS A 94 -2.91 -12.65 -6.67
N HIS A 95 -2.36 -13.80 -6.36
CA HIS A 95 -2.46 -14.98 -7.20
C HIS A 95 -3.89 -15.54 -7.26
N ILE A 96 -4.59 -15.63 -6.11
CA ILE A 96 -6.01 -16.03 -6.08
C ILE A 96 -6.88 -15.11 -6.97
N ARG A 97 -6.61 -13.80 -6.98
CA ARG A 97 -7.30 -12.86 -7.90
C ARG A 97 -7.00 -13.18 -9.37
N GLN A 98 -5.77 -13.53 -9.70
CA GLN A 98 -5.39 -13.92 -11.07
C GLN A 98 -6.12 -15.19 -11.49
N GLU A 99 -6.20 -16.18 -10.60
CA GLU A 99 -6.97 -17.40 -10.86
C GLU A 99 -8.47 -17.12 -11.00
N ALA A 100 -9.04 -16.24 -10.18
CA ALA A 100 -10.44 -15.83 -10.30
C ALA A 100 -10.75 -15.21 -11.69
N ILE A 101 -9.80 -14.47 -12.27
CA ILE A 101 -9.92 -13.91 -13.62
C ILE A 101 -9.79 -15.02 -14.67
N LYS A 102 -8.79 -15.91 -14.57
CA LYS A 102 -8.57 -17.03 -15.49
C LYS A 102 -9.79 -17.96 -15.55
N HIS A 103 -10.39 -18.23 -14.41
CA HIS A 103 -11.61 -19.05 -14.28
C HIS A 103 -12.91 -18.28 -14.57
N SER A 104 -12.82 -17.04 -15.07
CA SER A 104 -13.96 -16.21 -15.42
C SER A 104 -14.96 -15.99 -14.26
N ILE A 105 -14.52 -16.11 -13.01
CA ILE A 105 -15.28 -15.74 -11.80
C ILE A 105 -15.39 -14.21 -11.73
N MET A 106 -14.29 -13.52 -12.09
CA MET A 106 -14.24 -12.07 -12.31
C MET A 106 -14.03 -11.81 -13.79
N ASP A 107 -14.88 -11.01 -14.41
CA ASP A 107 -14.68 -10.57 -15.79
C ASP A 107 -13.60 -9.47 -15.89
N TRP A 108 -12.93 -9.41 -17.05
CA TRP A 108 -11.82 -8.48 -17.29
C TRP A 108 -12.23 -7.00 -17.19
N GLU A 109 -13.42 -6.65 -17.65
CA GLU A 109 -13.91 -5.27 -17.60
C GLU A 109 -14.09 -4.80 -16.14
N THR A 110 -14.65 -5.65 -15.31
CA THR A 110 -14.80 -5.38 -13.87
C THR A 110 -13.44 -5.30 -13.17
N PHE A 111 -12.48 -6.14 -13.56
CA PHE A 111 -11.13 -6.08 -13.03
C PHE A 111 -10.44 -4.76 -13.37
N VAL A 112 -10.55 -4.27 -14.60
CA VAL A 112 -9.99 -2.97 -15.00
C VAL A 112 -10.60 -1.82 -14.18
N LYS A 113 -11.91 -1.88 -13.92
CA LYS A 113 -12.59 -0.91 -13.03
C LYS A 113 -12.08 -1.01 -11.59
N TYR A 114 -11.83 -2.22 -11.12
CA TYR A 114 -11.24 -2.45 -9.79
C TYR A 114 -9.82 -1.84 -9.66
N GLU A 115 -8.96 -2.03 -10.65
CA GLU A 115 -7.63 -1.41 -10.67
C GLU A 115 -7.73 0.13 -10.65
N ALA A 116 -8.68 0.68 -11.41
CA ALA A 116 -8.93 2.13 -11.42
C ALA A 116 -9.35 2.66 -10.02
N LEU A 117 -10.09 1.87 -9.22
CA LEU A 117 -10.41 2.22 -7.83
C LEU A 117 -9.15 2.36 -6.96
N GLY A 118 -8.12 1.55 -7.20
CA GLY A 118 -6.83 1.69 -6.51
C GLY A 118 -6.17 3.04 -6.77
N ILE A 119 -6.20 3.51 -8.02
CA ILE A 119 -5.70 4.84 -8.39
C ILE A 119 -6.55 5.95 -7.74
N GLN A 120 -7.87 5.81 -7.78
CA GLN A 120 -8.79 6.76 -7.14
C GLN A 120 -8.52 6.88 -5.62
N LEU A 121 -8.29 5.76 -4.94
CA LEU A 121 -7.92 5.75 -3.53
C LEU A 121 -6.68 6.61 -3.27
N GLN A 122 -5.62 6.51 -4.10
CA GLN A 122 -4.42 7.31 -3.92
C GLN A 122 -4.69 8.80 -4.12
N ARG A 123 -5.53 9.18 -5.09
CA ARG A 123 -5.95 10.56 -5.31
C ARG A 123 -6.72 11.12 -4.12
N VAL A 124 -7.67 10.36 -3.60
CA VAL A 124 -8.44 10.77 -2.40
C VAL A 124 -7.54 10.87 -1.18
N ARG A 125 -6.59 9.93 -1.00
CA ARG A 125 -5.57 10.02 0.06
C ARG A 125 -4.76 11.30 -0.03
N TRP A 126 -4.29 11.66 -1.23
CA TRP A 126 -3.56 12.90 -1.46
C TRP A 126 -4.39 14.12 -1.04
N GLN A 127 -5.62 14.23 -1.51
CA GLN A 127 -6.50 15.35 -1.18
C GLN A 127 -6.77 15.42 0.33
N THR A 128 -7.00 14.27 0.96
CA THR A 128 -7.19 14.18 2.42
C THR A 128 -5.99 14.74 3.16
N VAL A 129 -4.79 14.27 2.85
CA VAL A 129 -3.56 14.74 3.50
C VAL A 129 -3.33 16.23 3.25
N THR A 130 -3.53 16.69 2.01
CA THR A 130 -3.38 18.11 1.65
C THR A 130 -4.33 19.01 2.46
N HIS A 131 -5.59 18.58 2.63
CA HIS A 131 -6.57 19.33 3.43
C HIS A 131 -6.19 19.34 4.91
N LEU A 132 -5.72 18.20 5.45
CA LEU A 132 -5.28 18.13 6.85
C LEU A 132 -4.07 19.03 7.12
N ILE A 133 -3.07 19.05 6.24
CA ILE A 133 -1.90 19.95 6.36
C ILE A 133 -2.36 21.41 6.35
N GLN A 134 -3.36 21.75 5.55
CA GLN A 134 -3.94 23.09 5.45
C GLN A 134 -4.95 23.41 6.57
N ASN A 135 -5.11 22.53 7.54
CA ASN A 135 -6.09 22.66 8.63
C ASN A 135 -7.54 22.87 8.13
N LYS A 136 -7.88 22.26 7.01
CA LYS A 136 -9.22 22.29 6.42
C LYS A 136 -10.07 21.16 6.95
N LYS A 137 -11.35 21.44 7.22
CA LYS A 137 -12.31 20.42 7.65
C LYS A 137 -12.61 19.44 6.52
N ILE A 138 -12.67 18.15 6.86
CA ILE A 138 -13.03 17.04 5.98
C ILE A 138 -14.26 16.36 6.59
N SER A 139 -15.21 15.95 5.75
CA SER A 139 -16.36 15.17 6.22
C SER A 139 -15.92 13.78 6.68
N ALA A 140 -16.46 13.32 7.80
CA ALA A 140 -16.10 12.00 8.37
C ALA A 140 -16.49 10.82 7.48
N ASP A 141 -17.51 10.98 6.65
CA ASP A 141 -18.01 9.98 5.70
C ASP A 141 -17.42 10.13 4.28
N LEU A 142 -16.46 11.05 4.11
CA LEU A 142 -15.77 11.32 2.84
C LEU A 142 -16.76 11.53 1.67
N ARG A 143 -17.76 12.39 1.86
CA ARG A 143 -18.70 12.77 0.80
C ARG A 143 -18.00 13.32 -0.45
N GLU A 144 -16.80 13.85 -0.26
CA GLU A 144 -15.93 14.37 -1.31
C GLU A 144 -15.28 13.28 -2.18
N TRP A 145 -15.46 11.99 -1.86
CA TRP A 145 -14.79 10.88 -2.55
C TRP A 145 -14.88 11.00 -4.08
N SER A 146 -16.09 11.07 -4.62
CA SER A 146 -16.28 11.11 -6.08
C SER A 146 -15.63 12.33 -6.73
N LYS A 147 -15.67 13.48 -6.06
CA LYS A 147 -15.03 14.72 -6.52
C LYS A 147 -13.51 14.58 -6.51
N TRP A 148 -12.93 14.08 -5.41
CA TRP A 148 -11.48 13.97 -5.25
C TRP A 148 -10.88 12.84 -6.09
N ALA A 149 -11.60 11.73 -6.26
CA ALA A 149 -11.22 10.62 -7.12
C ALA A 149 -11.10 11.02 -8.61
N ALA A 150 -11.95 11.95 -9.05
CA ALA A 150 -11.93 12.47 -10.42
C ALA A 150 -10.86 13.57 -10.65
N GLN A 151 -10.36 14.19 -9.58
CA GLN A 151 -9.36 15.26 -9.72
C GLN A 151 -7.97 14.67 -10.00
N PRO A 152 -7.33 15.05 -11.12
CA PRO A 152 -5.93 14.71 -11.33
C PRO A 152 -5.10 15.40 -10.25
N ILE A 153 -4.04 14.72 -9.81
CA ILE A 153 -3.09 15.34 -8.90
C ILE A 153 -2.26 16.33 -9.71
N PRO A 154 -2.10 17.57 -9.21
CA PRO A 154 -1.32 18.57 -9.91
C PRO A 154 0.12 18.06 -10.14
N GLN A 155 0.58 18.13 -11.40
CA GLN A 155 1.91 17.64 -11.77
C GLN A 155 3.06 18.53 -11.25
N ASP A 156 2.74 19.77 -10.86
CA ASP A 156 3.72 20.78 -10.43
C ASP A 156 4.09 20.73 -8.94
N HIS A 157 3.80 19.60 -8.28
CA HIS A 157 4.06 19.44 -6.84
C HIS A 157 5.48 19.00 -6.47
N HIS A 158 6.43 19.15 -7.37
CA HIS A 158 7.83 19.13 -6.97
C HIS A 158 8.26 20.58 -6.65
N PRO A 159 8.20 21.01 -5.38
CA PRO A 159 8.59 22.35 -5.00
C PRO A 159 10.10 22.49 -5.02
N ILE A 160 10.72 22.18 -6.16
CA ILE A 160 12.12 22.50 -6.37
C ILE A 160 12.18 23.87 -7.02
N GLN A 161 11.95 24.92 -6.24
CA GLN A 161 12.66 26.15 -6.50
C GLN A 161 14.12 25.85 -6.16
N ILE A 162 14.94 25.64 -7.17
CA ILE A 162 16.41 25.60 -7.02
C ILE A 162 16.80 27.01 -6.62
N ILE A 163 16.77 27.29 -5.34
CA ILE A 163 17.39 28.47 -4.78
C ILE A 163 18.88 28.28 -5.04
N GLY A 164 19.49 29.20 -5.75
CA GLY A 164 20.79 29.22 -6.38
C GLY A 164 21.86 28.28 -5.80
N MET A 165 22.62 27.65 -6.65
CA MET A 165 23.66 26.65 -6.37
C MET A 165 24.79 27.08 -5.37
N GLY A 166 24.59 28.12 -4.58
CA GLY A 166 25.59 28.68 -3.67
C GLY A 166 25.39 28.37 -2.18
N GLN A 167 24.24 27.92 -1.77
CA GLN A 167 23.98 27.67 -0.35
C GLN A 167 23.42 26.26 -0.15
N ARG A 168 24.34 25.28 -0.14
CA ARG A 168 23.99 24.00 0.49
C ARG A 168 23.73 24.30 1.98
N PRO A 169 22.54 24.07 2.51
CA PRO A 169 22.36 24.10 3.95
C PRO A 169 23.34 23.08 4.52
N ARG A 170 24.32 23.51 5.31
CA ARG A 170 25.14 22.58 6.08
C ARG A 170 24.18 21.86 7.01
N HIS A 171 23.99 20.57 6.77
CA HIS A 171 23.18 19.72 7.63
C HIS A 171 23.86 19.61 8.99
N GLU A 172 23.43 20.41 9.94
CA GLU A 172 23.76 20.23 11.35
C GLU A 172 22.92 19.13 12.02
N GLN A 173 21.85 18.66 11.38
CA GLN A 173 21.02 17.60 11.95
C GLN A 173 21.35 16.25 11.29
N GLN A 174 22.01 15.39 12.05
CA GLN A 174 22.16 13.98 11.68
C GLN A 174 20.78 13.32 11.58
N PRO A 175 20.56 12.42 10.61
CA PRO A 175 19.31 11.66 10.55
C PRO A 175 19.15 10.89 11.87
N ILE A 176 17.91 10.82 12.36
CA ILE A 176 17.57 10.08 13.60
C ILE A 176 17.94 8.61 13.43
N PHE A 177 17.80 8.08 12.21
CA PHE A 177 18.12 6.69 11.89
C PHE A 177 19.24 6.55 10.86
N PRO A 178 20.07 5.50 10.93
CA PRO A 178 21.10 5.23 9.92
C PRO A 178 20.45 4.78 8.61
N THR A 179 20.43 5.65 7.60
CA THR A 179 19.67 5.42 6.35
C THR A 179 20.51 4.99 5.16
N ASN A 180 21.84 5.14 5.22
CA ASN A 180 22.75 4.92 4.09
C ASN A 180 22.34 5.68 2.80
N LEU A 181 21.73 6.86 2.95
CA LEU A 181 21.10 7.60 1.85
C LEU A 181 22.10 8.01 0.75
N THR A 182 23.36 8.29 1.11
CA THR A 182 24.41 8.70 0.17
C THR A 182 24.81 7.61 -0.81
N ALA A 183 24.53 6.34 -0.51
CA ALA A 183 24.80 5.21 -1.41
C ALA A 183 23.77 5.05 -2.55
N CYS A 184 22.75 5.91 -2.61
CA CYS A 184 21.70 5.79 -3.62
C CYS A 184 22.21 6.03 -5.05
N VAL A 185 22.11 5.01 -5.91
CA VAL A 185 22.51 5.02 -7.33
C VAL A 185 21.36 5.29 -8.31
N THR A 186 20.18 5.66 -7.82
CA THR A 186 19.01 6.03 -8.63
C THR A 186 18.46 4.95 -9.58
N CYS A 187 18.58 3.69 -9.22
CA CYS A 187 18.15 2.54 -10.04
C CYS A 187 16.63 2.38 -10.20
N LYS A 188 15.80 3.14 -9.45
CA LYS A 188 14.32 3.09 -9.43
C LYS A 188 13.70 1.84 -8.81
N GLU A 189 14.46 0.89 -8.28
CA GLU A 189 13.91 -0.31 -7.64
C GLU A 189 12.94 0.01 -6.49
N CYS A 190 13.23 1.05 -5.72
CA CYS A 190 12.35 1.51 -4.65
C CYS A 190 10.99 2.02 -5.18
N THR A 191 10.97 2.64 -6.35
CA THR A 191 9.74 3.09 -7.03
C THR A 191 8.96 1.90 -7.57
N ALA A 192 9.63 0.98 -8.28
CA ALA A 192 9.00 -0.23 -8.83
C ALA A 192 8.42 -1.15 -7.75
N ALA A 193 9.08 -1.26 -6.60
CA ALA A 193 8.62 -2.08 -5.48
C ALA A 193 7.48 -1.45 -4.67
N CYS A 194 7.27 -0.13 -4.78
CA CYS A 194 6.35 0.61 -3.93
C CYS A 194 4.89 0.37 -4.33
N PRO A 195 4.04 -0.13 -3.43
CA PRO A 195 2.62 -0.36 -3.74
C PRO A 195 1.79 0.93 -3.89
N ILE A 196 2.36 2.08 -3.51
CA ILE A 196 1.71 3.40 -3.62
C ILE A 196 2.11 4.13 -4.91
N ALA A 197 3.28 3.81 -5.46
CA ALA A 197 3.84 4.47 -6.64
C ALA A 197 3.14 4.08 -7.96
N SER A 198 2.01 3.38 -7.91
CA SER A 198 1.17 3.09 -9.09
C SER A 198 0.70 4.37 -9.80
N GLU A 199 0.63 5.48 -9.07
CA GLU A 199 0.45 6.83 -9.61
C GLU A 199 1.64 7.69 -9.18
N LEU A 200 2.67 7.76 -10.03
CA LEU A 200 3.96 8.43 -9.73
C LEU A 200 3.82 9.93 -9.46
N SER A 201 2.80 10.57 -9.99
CA SER A 201 2.49 11.99 -9.70
C SER A 201 2.12 12.23 -8.24
N VAL A 202 1.68 11.19 -7.54
CA VAL A 202 1.26 11.26 -6.12
C VAL A 202 2.42 11.01 -5.19
N PHE A 203 3.18 9.96 -5.47
CA PHE A 203 4.21 9.46 -4.59
C PHE A 203 5.30 8.71 -5.36
N ASP A 204 6.50 9.26 -5.38
CA ASP A 204 7.69 8.58 -5.88
C ASP A 204 8.78 8.51 -4.79
N PRO A 205 9.04 7.31 -4.23
CA PRO A 205 10.08 7.14 -3.22
C PRO A 205 11.43 7.65 -3.66
N LEU A 206 11.83 7.42 -4.91
CA LEU A 206 13.13 7.84 -5.43
C LEU A 206 13.27 9.37 -5.40
N VAL A 207 12.24 10.10 -5.82
CA VAL A 207 12.25 11.58 -5.79
C VAL A 207 12.41 12.07 -4.36
N ILE A 208 11.66 11.52 -3.41
CA ILE A 208 11.76 11.86 -1.98
C ILE A 208 13.18 11.61 -1.46
N PHE A 209 13.77 10.45 -1.77
CA PHE A 209 15.14 10.12 -1.31
C PHE A 209 16.18 11.04 -1.94
N ARG A 210 16.02 11.38 -3.22
CA ARG A 210 16.91 12.33 -3.89
C ARG A 210 16.81 13.73 -3.30
N MET A 211 15.60 14.22 -3.03
CA MET A 211 15.40 15.51 -2.37
C MET A 211 16.01 15.52 -0.97
N ALA A 212 15.80 14.45 -0.19
CA ALA A 212 16.42 14.31 1.14
C ALA A 212 17.96 14.31 1.07
N ASN A 213 18.55 13.62 0.08
CA ASN A 213 20.00 13.61 -0.14
C ASN A 213 20.56 14.97 -0.56
N LEU A 214 19.77 15.76 -1.26
CA LEU A 214 20.13 17.15 -1.63
C LEU A 214 19.93 18.15 -0.48
N GLY A 215 19.43 17.70 0.66
CA GLY A 215 19.19 18.55 1.82
C GLY A 215 17.86 19.29 1.81
N LEU A 216 16.95 18.99 0.90
CA LEU A 216 15.64 19.62 0.75
C LEU A 216 14.62 19.07 1.76
N ARG A 217 15.02 18.96 3.03
CA ARG A 217 14.16 18.39 4.09
C ARG A 217 13.02 19.33 4.44
N ASN A 218 13.28 20.63 4.47
CA ASN A 218 12.28 21.64 4.81
C ASN A 218 11.11 21.65 3.83
N GLU A 219 11.38 21.39 2.56
CA GLU A 219 10.37 21.27 1.50
C GLU A 219 9.58 19.97 1.66
N LEU A 220 10.27 18.88 2.01
CA LEU A 220 9.66 17.56 2.16
C LEU A 220 8.74 17.47 3.38
N ILE A 221 9.09 18.08 4.52
CA ILE A 221 8.31 17.95 5.77
C ILE A 221 6.94 18.63 5.70
N VAL A 222 6.75 19.57 4.80
CA VAL A 222 5.45 20.23 4.55
C VAL A 222 4.71 19.63 3.35
N HIS A 223 5.32 18.64 2.67
CA HIS A 223 4.77 18.07 1.46
C HIS A 223 3.85 16.88 1.75
N PRO A 224 2.65 16.79 1.12
CA PRO A 224 1.70 15.70 1.37
C PRO A 224 2.26 14.31 1.07
N ALA A 225 3.17 14.18 0.09
CA ALA A 225 3.70 12.89 -0.38
C ALA A 225 4.26 12.01 0.75
N ILE A 226 5.04 12.57 1.69
CA ILE A 226 5.64 11.76 2.76
C ILE A 226 4.58 11.04 3.61
N TRP A 227 3.38 11.61 3.75
CA TRP A 227 2.27 11.08 4.54
C TRP A 227 1.47 10.00 3.82
N LEU A 228 1.69 9.83 2.50
CA LEU A 228 1.12 8.71 1.74
C LEU A 228 1.84 7.40 2.01
N CYS A 229 3.08 7.44 2.48
CA CYS A 229 3.84 6.25 2.84
C CYS A 229 3.13 5.46 3.95
N ILE A 230 2.87 4.18 3.67
CA ILE A 230 2.19 3.25 4.59
C ILE A 230 3.15 2.45 5.46
N GLY A 231 4.47 2.69 5.37
CA GLY A 231 5.47 1.99 6.17
C GLY A 231 5.60 0.49 5.84
N CYS A 232 5.45 0.11 4.57
CA CYS A 232 5.52 -1.30 4.17
C CYS A 232 6.95 -1.82 3.97
N GLU A 233 7.96 -0.95 4.00
CA GLU A 233 9.40 -1.24 3.83
C GLU A 233 9.80 -1.85 2.48
N ALA A 234 8.90 -1.97 1.51
CA ALA A 234 9.21 -2.55 0.21
C ALA A 234 10.38 -1.84 -0.50
N CYS A 235 10.48 -0.52 -0.36
CA CYS A 235 11.59 0.27 -0.91
C CYS A 235 12.95 -0.06 -0.26
N THR A 236 12.96 -0.46 1.01
CA THR A 236 14.17 -0.88 1.73
C THR A 236 14.59 -2.28 1.31
N THR A 237 13.64 -3.20 1.25
CA THR A 237 13.90 -4.60 0.85
C THR A 237 14.39 -4.71 -0.59
N ALA A 238 13.85 -3.87 -1.49
CA ALA A 238 14.26 -3.87 -2.91
C ALA A 238 15.59 -3.14 -3.17
N CYS A 239 16.15 -2.44 -2.19
CA CYS A 239 17.34 -1.62 -2.41
C CYS A 239 18.64 -2.42 -2.34
N HIS A 240 19.33 -2.63 -3.46
CA HIS A 240 20.64 -3.29 -3.53
C HIS A 240 21.76 -2.52 -2.82
N GLN A 241 21.59 -1.22 -2.62
CA GLN A 241 22.56 -0.36 -1.91
C GLN A 241 22.25 -0.23 -0.40
N SER A 242 21.35 -1.05 0.11
CA SER A 242 20.96 -1.04 1.54
C SER A 242 20.50 0.34 2.04
N VAL A 243 19.95 1.17 1.16
CA VAL A 243 19.28 2.43 1.57
C VAL A 243 18.00 2.07 2.29
N ARG A 244 17.87 2.54 3.52
CA ARG A 244 16.69 2.28 4.36
C ARG A 244 15.61 3.33 4.07
N GLY A 245 14.99 3.24 2.90
CA GLY A 245 14.06 4.26 2.40
C GLY A 245 12.87 4.53 3.30
N HIS A 246 12.31 3.51 3.97
CA HIS A 246 11.21 3.71 4.91
C HIS A 246 11.62 4.55 6.12
N MET A 247 12.87 4.40 6.61
CA MET A 247 13.41 5.20 7.72
C MET A 247 13.63 6.66 7.30
N ILE A 248 14.03 6.92 6.06
CA ILE A 248 14.14 8.30 5.55
C ILE A 248 12.78 9.01 5.63
N ILE A 249 11.72 8.33 5.21
CA ILE A 249 10.36 8.91 5.26
C ILE A 249 9.89 9.06 6.72
N GLN A 250 10.22 8.10 7.58
CA GLN A 250 9.89 8.18 8.99
C GLN A 250 10.60 9.38 9.66
N ASP A 251 11.90 9.56 9.42
CA ASP A 251 12.67 10.72 9.88
C ASP A 251 12.02 12.04 9.46
N LEU A 252 11.58 12.14 8.19
CA LEU A 252 10.92 13.34 7.68
C LEU A 252 9.58 13.60 8.39
N LYS A 253 8.80 12.57 8.68
CA LYS A 253 7.54 12.68 9.43
C LYS A 253 7.79 13.15 10.86
N GLU A 254 8.75 12.54 11.55
CA GLU A 254 9.12 12.92 12.92
C GLU A 254 9.65 14.35 12.98
N LEU A 255 10.45 14.76 12.00
CA LEU A 255 10.94 16.12 11.88
C LEU A 255 9.78 17.11 11.67
N ALA A 256 8.82 16.79 10.81
CA ALA A 256 7.65 17.63 10.58
C ALA A 256 6.83 17.89 11.86
N MET A 257 6.68 16.83 12.68
CA MET A 257 6.00 16.93 13.97
C MET A 257 6.83 17.73 15.00
N LYS A 258 8.13 17.45 15.09
CA LYS A 258 9.05 18.12 16.03
C LYS A 258 9.18 19.61 15.76
N GLU A 259 9.17 20.03 14.50
CA GLU A 259 9.24 21.44 14.10
C GLU A 259 7.88 22.15 14.11
N ASN A 260 6.81 21.50 14.58
CA ASN A 260 5.46 22.05 14.60
C ASN A 260 5.01 22.61 13.24
N ARG A 261 5.37 21.91 12.14
CA ARG A 261 5.04 22.33 10.77
C ARG A 261 3.61 21.94 10.38
N LEU A 262 2.90 21.22 11.25
CA LEU A 262 1.57 20.66 11.04
C LEU A 262 0.62 21.06 12.14
N PRO A 263 -0.70 21.03 11.93
CA PRO A 263 -1.69 21.20 12.98
C PRO A 263 -1.45 20.25 14.15
N HIS A 264 -1.71 20.71 15.37
CA HIS A 264 -1.43 19.97 16.60
C HIS A 264 -2.11 18.59 16.66
N ASP A 265 -3.29 18.44 16.06
CA ASP A 265 -4.08 17.20 16.02
C ASP A 265 -3.93 16.40 14.72
N PHE A 266 -2.94 16.78 13.89
CA PHE A 266 -2.76 16.21 12.55
C PHE A 266 -2.66 14.68 12.53
N GLU A 267 -1.87 14.07 13.42
CA GLU A 267 -1.70 12.60 13.44
C GLU A 267 -3.00 11.88 13.78
N LEU A 268 -3.73 12.37 14.79
CA LEU A 268 -5.01 11.80 15.19
C LEU A 268 -6.04 11.92 14.06
N GLN A 269 -6.08 13.08 13.41
CA GLN A 269 -6.95 13.29 12.25
C GLN A 269 -6.56 12.43 11.07
N LEU A 270 -5.26 12.29 10.78
CA LEU A 270 -4.75 11.44 9.72
C LEU A 270 -5.17 9.98 9.94
N GLU A 271 -4.98 9.44 11.15
CA GLU A 271 -5.38 8.08 11.47
C GLU A 271 -6.89 7.87 11.32
N THR A 272 -7.68 8.80 11.84
CA THR A 272 -9.14 8.76 11.76
C THR A 272 -9.62 8.75 10.31
N HIS A 273 -9.09 9.66 9.48
CA HIS A 273 -9.46 9.74 8.07
C HIS A 273 -8.92 8.58 7.25
N GLN A 274 -7.76 8.01 7.58
CA GLN A 274 -7.27 6.80 6.91
C GLN A 274 -8.21 5.61 7.14
N ARG A 275 -8.75 5.45 8.35
CA ARG A 275 -9.75 4.41 8.62
C ARG A 275 -11.03 4.64 7.80
N ALA A 276 -11.51 5.88 7.74
CA ALA A 276 -12.66 6.24 6.93
C ALA A 276 -12.43 6.00 5.43
N LEU A 277 -11.22 6.32 4.92
CA LEU A 277 -10.81 6.06 3.53
C LEU A 277 -10.86 4.59 3.16
N TYR A 278 -10.31 3.71 3.99
CA TYR A 278 -10.33 2.27 3.73
C TYR A 278 -11.74 1.69 3.80
N LYS A 279 -12.55 2.19 4.75
CA LYS A 279 -13.97 1.81 4.84
C LYS A 279 -14.74 2.26 3.60
N ARG A 280 -14.52 3.49 3.13
CA ARG A 280 -15.15 3.99 1.90
C ARG A 280 -14.68 3.22 0.68
N TYR A 281 -13.38 2.96 0.54
CA TYR A 281 -12.83 2.14 -0.55
C TYR A 281 -13.47 0.76 -0.60
N GLN A 282 -13.67 0.11 0.55
CA GLN A 282 -14.34 -1.17 0.61
C GLN A 282 -15.79 -1.08 0.06
N LEU A 283 -16.55 -0.04 0.44
CA LEU A 283 -17.91 0.16 -0.08
C LEU A 283 -17.93 0.37 -1.61
N GLU A 284 -16.93 1.04 -2.16
CA GLU A 284 -16.80 1.18 -3.62
C GLU A 284 -16.48 -0.18 -4.28
N VAL A 285 -15.62 -1.00 -3.66
CA VAL A 285 -15.33 -2.36 -4.12
C VAL A 285 -16.60 -3.22 -4.06
N ASP A 286 -17.36 -3.20 -2.95
CA ASP A 286 -18.61 -3.95 -2.81
C ASP A 286 -19.63 -3.54 -3.87
N SER A 287 -19.76 -2.23 -4.11
CA SER A 287 -20.64 -1.72 -5.16
C SER A 287 -20.24 -2.21 -6.55
N LEU A 288 -18.94 -2.27 -6.83
CA LEU A 288 -18.40 -2.77 -8.09
C LEU A 288 -18.63 -4.27 -8.26
N LEU A 289 -18.47 -5.05 -7.19
CA LEU A 289 -18.56 -6.52 -7.21
C LEU A 289 -20.01 -7.04 -7.18
N LYS A 290 -20.96 -6.19 -6.80
CA LYS A 290 -22.38 -6.59 -6.64
C LYS A 290 -22.94 -7.19 -7.93
N GLY A 291 -23.30 -8.49 -7.86
CA GLY A 291 -23.83 -9.25 -8.99
C GLY A 291 -22.84 -9.58 -10.11
N ARG A 292 -21.52 -9.38 -9.88
CA ARG A 292 -20.47 -9.59 -10.88
C ARG A 292 -19.54 -10.77 -10.55
N LEU A 293 -19.43 -11.16 -9.30
CA LEU A 293 -18.79 -12.43 -8.94
C LEU A 293 -19.77 -13.54 -9.31
N LYS A 294 -19.38 -14.40 -10.24
CA LYS A 294 -20.20 -15.55 -10.67
C LYS A 294 -20.24 -16.61 -9.57
N ASN A 295 -21.44 -17.12 -9.30
CA ASN A 295 -21.66 -18.23 -8.37
C ASN A 295 -21.09 -19.53 -8.89
#